data_bdb48306c1ddd41093af0676ceeb80a4
#
_entry.id   bdb48306c1ddd41093af0676ceeb80a4
#
_cell.length_a   1.000
_cell.length_b   1.000
_cell.length_c   1.000
_cell.angle_alpha   90.00
_cell.angle_beta   90.00
_cell.angle_gamma   90.00
#
_symmetry.space_group_name_H-M   'P 1'
#
loop_
_entity.id
_entity.type
_entity.pdbx_description
1 polymer ?
#
loop_
_entity_poly.entity_id
_entity_poly.type
_entity_poly.pdbx_seq_one_letter_code
_entity_poly.pdbx_strand_id
1 'polypeptide(L)'
;MNIQEAVLVPLCIADTTVDAINEMYDEITQRAYEIFLARGGVGTLDIDDWLKAEQQLLFKPEARVEQTDQGITVTVRVGQVIPTDLQVLITADAMVIQAEDATTDKTVFRSVEFPRRIDVNKAGAVYRNGCLILTA
;
A
#
# COMPACT_ATOMS: atom_id res chain seq x y z
N MET A 1 -25.27 3.17 20.19
CA MET A 1 -24.48 4.16 19.61
C MET A 1 -23.39 3.63 18.71
N ASN A 2 -23.33 4.17 17.58
CA ASN A 2 -22.31 3.76 16.67
C ASN A 2 -21.06 4.59 16.81
N ILE A 3 -19.93 3.94 16.96
CA ILE A 3 -18.67 4.60 17.21
C ILE A 3 -17.69 4.40 16.10
N GLN A 4 -18.17 4.00 14.94
CA GLN A 4 -17.29 3.84 13.79
C GLN A 4 -17.04 5.20 13.15
N GLU A 5 -16.20 5.97 13.79
CA GLU A 5 -15.84 7.27 13.26
C GLU A 5 -14.82 7.13 12.15
N ALA A 6 -15.03 7.87 11.08
CA ALA A 6 -14.05 7.98 10.02
C ALA A 6 -12.95 8.92 10.47
N VAL A 7 -11.71 8.48 10.32
CA VAL A 7 -10.54 9.29 10.64
C VAL A 7 -9.97 9.80 9.33
N LEU A 8 -9.79 11.12 9.25
CA LEU A 8 -9.17 11.73 8.08
C LEU A 8 -7.71 11.28 7.97
N VAL A 9 -7.33 10.87 6.78
CA VAL A 9 -5.97 10.45 6.48
C VAL A 9 -5.35 11.49 5.56
N PRO A 10 -4.26 12.15 5.96
CA PRO A 10 -3.61 13.14 5.10
C PRO A 10 -2.99 12.45 3.90
N LEU A 11 -3.09 13.13 2.74
CA LEU A 11 -2.52 12.65 1.51
C LEU A 11 -1.21 13.37 1.24
N CYS A 12 -0.19 12.61 0.86
CA CYS A 12 1.07 13.16 0.39
C CYS A 12 1.01 13.23 -1.13
N ILE A 13 0.97 14.44 -1.68
CA ILE A 13 0.88 14.64 -3.12
C ILE A 13 2.28 14.62 -3.70
N ALA A 14 2.47 13.81 -4.74
CA ALA A 14 3.76 13.68 -5.42
C ALA A 14 3.56 13.63 -6.93
N ASP A 15 4.65 13.81 -7.67
CA ASP A 15 4.62 13.72 -9.12
C ASP A 15 4.62 12.28 -9.60
N THR A 16 5.22 11.37 -8.82
CA THR A 16 5.36 9.97 -9.19
C THR A 16 5.38 9.09 -7.96
N THR A 17 4.97 7.84 -8.13
CA THR A 17 5.05 6.80 -7.10
C THR A 17 6.30 5.93 -7.24
N VAL A 18 7.16 6.20 -8.21
CA VAL A 18 8.30 5.35 -8.57
C VAL A 18 9.25 5.15 -7.39
N ASP A 19 9.58 6.21 -6.67
CA ASP A 19 10.54 6.10 -5.57
C ASP A 19 10.01 5.20 -4.45
N ALA A 20 8.74 5.34 -4.09
CA ALA A 20 8.14 4.52 -3.04
C ALA A 20 8.11 3.05 -3.45
N ILE A 21 7.79 2.76 -4.70
CA ILE A 21 7.77 1.39 -5.22
C ILE A 21 9.18 0.83 -5.26
N ASN A 22 10.16 1.60 -5.71
CA ASN A 22 11.56 1.16 -5.78
C ASN A 22 12.14 0.88 -4.40
N GLU A 23 11.84 1.71 -3.40
CA GLU A 23 12.27 1.45 -2.03
C GLU A 23 11.74 0.10 -1.52
N MET A 24 10.48 -0.20 -1.81
CA MET A 24 9.90 -1.48 -1.41
C MET A 24 10.54 -2.65 -2.16
N TYR A 25 10.79 -2.50 -3.46
CA TYR A 25 11.51 -3.53 -4.22
C TYR A 25 12.90 -3.78 -3.66
N ASP A 26 13.60 -2.72 -3.26
CA ASP A 26 14.94 -2.86 -2.69
C ASP A 26 14.90 -3.65 -1.38
N GLU A 27 13.92 -3.38 -0.51
CA GLU A 27 13.75 -4.13 0.73
C GLU A 27 13.46 -5.60 0.47
N ILE A 28 12.57 -5.90 -0.48
CA ILE A 28 12.26 -7.28 -0.84
C ILE A 28 13.49 -7.98 -1.40
N THR A 29 14.23 -7.31 -2.27
CA THR A 29 15.44 -7.86 -2.88
C THR A 29 16.50 -8.17 -1.83
N GLN A 30 16.68 -7.27 -0.87
CA GLN A 30 17.64 -7.51 0.21
C GLN A 30 17.23 -8.70 1.06
N ARG A 31 15.95 -8.81 1.40
CA ARG A 31 15.45 -9.95 2.16
C ARG A 31 15.58 -11.26 1.37
N ALA A 32 15.31 -11.20 0.07
CA ALA A 32 15.46 -12.37 -0.81
C ALA A 32 16.91 -12.86 -0.82
N TYR A 33 17.86 -11.92 -0.82
CA TYR A 33 19.27 -12.27 -0.77
C TYR A 33 19.63 -12.96 0.55
N GLU A 34 19.09 -12.49 1.66
CA GLU A 34 19.28 -13.14 2.96
C GLU A 34 18.73 -14.57 2.95
N ILE A 35 17.57 -14.79 2.35
CA ILE A 35 16.96 -16.13 2.21
C ILE A 35 17.88 -17.01 1.35
N PHE A 36 18.39 -16.48 0.25
CA PHE A 36 19.32 -17.18 -0.63
C PHE A 36 20.56 -17.63 0.14
N LEU A 37 21.16 -16.75 0.93
CA LEU A 37 22.33 -17.11 1.73
C LEU A 37 21.99 -18.14 2.79
N ALA A 38 20.83 -18.04 3.43
CA ALA A 38 20.41 -18.97 4.48
C ALA A 38 20.21 -20.39 3.95
N ARG A 39 19.81 -20.55 2.68
CA ARG A 39 19.67 -21.88 2.07
C ARG A 39 20.96 -22.41 1.46
N GLY A 40 22.10 -21.79 1.79
CA GLY A 40 23.42 -22.25 1.39
C GLY A 40 24.13 -21.41 0.35
N GLY A 41 23.47 -20.41 -0.22
CA GLY A 41 24.08 -19.51 -1.21
C GLY A 41 24.51 -20.21 -2.48
N VAL A 42 23.94 -21.38 -2.80
CA VAL A 42 24.31 -22.16 -3.96
C VAL A 42 23.35 -21.87 -5.09
N GLY A 43 23.90 -21.67 -6.29
CA GLY A 43 23.11 -21.32 -7.46
C GLY A 43 22.90 -19.83 -7.57
N THR A 44 21.77 -19.42 -8.13
CA THR A 44 21.42 -18.01 -8.29
C THR A 44 20.25 -17.64 -7.40
N LEU A 45 20.16 -16.35 -7.07
CA LEU A 45 18.98 -15.79 -6.47
C LEU A 45 17.84 -15.96 -7.48
N ASP A 46 16.76 -16.63 -7.10
CA ASP A 46 15.69 -16.90 -8.02
C ASP A 46 14.36 -16.26 -7.55
N ILE A 47 13.33 -16.43 -8.37
CA ILE A 47 12.03 -15.81 -8.10
C ILE A 47 11.38 -16.39 -6.85
N ASP A 48 11.66 -17.63 -6.49
CA ASP A 48 11.12 -18.23 -5.27
C ASP A 48 11.65 -17.54 -4.02
N ASP A 49 12.94 -17.17 -4.02
CA ASP A 49 13.52 -16.41 -2.91
C ASP A 49 12.84 -15.05 -2.79
N TRP A 50 12.58 -14.41 -3.92
CA TRP A 50 11.93 -13.11 -3.96
C TRP A 50 10.48 -13.19 -3.46
N LEU A 51 9.73 -14.20 -3.90
CA LEU A 51 8.35 -14.39 -3.47
C LEU A 51 8.25 -14.70 -1.97
N LYS A 52 9.18 -15.49 -1.44
CA LYS A 52 9.24 -15.74 0.00
C LYS A 52 9.52 -14.46 0.77
N ALA A 53 10.46 -13.65 0.29
CA ALA A 53 10.78 -12.38 0.91
C ALA A 53 9.55 -11.46 0.92
N GLU A 54 8.86 -11.36 -0.18
CA GLU A 54 7.66 -10.55 -0.29
C GLU A 54 6.60 -11.00 0.73
N GLN A 55 6.38 -12.31 0.85
CA GLN A 55 5.40 -12.84 1.79
C GLN A 55 5.79 -12.58 3.25
N GLN A 56 7.09 -12.57 3.55
CA GLN A 56 7.55 -12.30 4.90
C GLN A 56 7.45 -10.83 5.28
N LEU A 57 7.66 -9.95 4.33
CA LEU A 57 7.73 -8.50 4.59
C LEU A 57 6.40 -7.80 4.41
N LEU A 58 5.56 -8.26 3.49
CA LEU A 58 4.40 -7.50 3.05
C LEU A 58 3.10 -8.22 3.29
N PHE A 59 2.10 -7.43 3.66
CA PHE A 59 0.70 -7.77 3.47
C PHE A 59 0.17 -6.90 2.34
N LYS A 60 -0.33 -7.53 1.27
CA LYS A 60 -0.94 -6.83 0.15
C LYS A 60 -2.45 -6.81 0.32
N PRO A 61 -3.01 -5.69 0.76
CA PRO A 61 -4.45 -5.64 0.99
C PRO A 61 -5.24 -5.67 -0.32
N GLU A 62 -6.46 -6.17 -0.22
CA GLU A 62 -7.39 -6.14 -1.31
C GLU A 62 -7.83 -4.70 -1.58
N ALA A 63 -7.87 -4.32 -2.85
CA ALA A 63 -8.28 -2.98 -3.27
C ALA A 63 -9.43 -3.08 -4.26
N ARG A 64 -10.40 -2.20 -4.10
CA ARG A 64 -11.56 -2.12 -4.98
C ARG A 64 -11.68 -0.71 -5.52
N VAL A 65 -11.78 -0.58 -6.83
CA VAL A 65 -11.92 0.71 -7.50
C VAL A 65 -13.30 0.78 -8.13
N GLU A 66 -14.03 1.83 -7.77
CA GLU A 66 -15.35 2.10 -8.36
C GLU A 66 -15.30 3.46 -9.03
N GLN A 67 -15.78 3.51 -10.26
CA GLN A 67 -15.86 4.75 -11.01
C GLN A 67 -17.32 5.07 -11.29
N THR A 68 -17.71 6.30 -10.97
CA THR A 68 -19.05 6.80 -11.22
C THR A 68 -18.95 8.11 -11.98
N ASP A 69 -20.10 8.65 -12.39
CA ASP A 69 -20.15 9.96 -13.03
C ASP A 69 -19.65 11.08 -12.10
N GLN A 70 -19.67 10.83 -10.79
CA GLN A 70 -19.28 11.81 -9.80
C GLN A 70 -17.81 11.70 -9.40
N GLY A 71 -17.12 10.63 -9.77
CA GLY A 71 -15.74 10.47 -9.44
C GLY A 71 -15.31 9.03 -9.26
N ILE A 72 -14.18 8.86 -8.59
CA ILE A 72 -13.58 7.57 -8.33
C ILE A 72 -13.57 7.34 -6.83
N THR A 73 -13.93 6.13 -6.41
CA THR A 73 -13.79 5.69 -5.02
C THR A 73 -12.90 4.46 -4.99
N VAL A 74 -11.84 4.51 -4.19
CA VAL A 74 -10.94 3.38 -3.99
C VAL A 74 -11.06 2.93 -2.54
N THR A 75 -11.43 1.68 -2.34
CA THR A 75 -11.53 1.08 -1.01
C THR A 75 -10.44 0.04 -0.87
N VAL A 76 -9.59 0.19 0.14
CA VAL A 76 -8.50 -0.75 0.41
C VAL A 76 -8.67 -1.30 1.82
N ARG A 77 -8.74 -2.62 1.92
CA ARG A 77 -8.93 -3.29 3.20
C ARG A 77 -7.58 -3.46 3.89
N VAL A 78 -7.12 -2.40 4.55
CA VAL A 78 -5.80 -2.38 5.18
C VAL A 78 -5.73 -3.13 6.51
N GLY A 79 -6.89 -3.43 7.11
CA GLY A 79 -6.92 -4.16 8.37
C GLY A 79 -6.71 -3.28 9.58
N GLN A 80 -6.19 -3.87 10.64
CA GLN A 80 -5.96 -3.17 11.91
C GLN A 80 -4.64 -2.42 11.86
N VAL A 81 -4.70 -1.15 11.48
CA VAL A 81 -3.55 -0.27 11.48
C VAL A 81 -3.86 0.94 12.36
N ILE A 82 -2.81 1.60 12.82
CA ILE A 82 -2.97 2.88 13.53
C ILE A 82 -3.15 3.95 12.45
N PRO A 83 -4.29 4.67 12.43
CA PRO A 83 -4.56 5.61 11.32
C PRO A 83 -3.48 6.67 11.13
N THR A 84 -2.80 7.09 12.20
CA THR A 84 -1.72 8.06 12.10
C THR A 84 -0.45 7.49 11.46
N ASP A 85 -0.33 6.16 11.37
CA ASP A 85 0.80 5.51 10.72
C ASP A 85 0.52 5.22 9.25
N LEU A 86 -0.70 5.43 8.79
CA LEU A 86 -1.05 5.28 7.39
C LEU A 86 -0.38 6.37 6.56
N GLN A 87 0.37 5.94 5.55
CA GLN A 87 0.99 6.85 4.59
C GLN A 87 0.34 6.62 3.24
N VAL A 88 -0.25 7.66 2.70
CA VAL A 88 -0.90 7.60 1.39
C VAL A 88 -0.22 8.60 0.48
N LEU A 89 0.50 8.08 -0.51
CA LEU A 89 1.12 8.87 -1.55
C LEU A 89 0.18 8.89 -2.75
N ILE A 90 -0.13 10.06 -3.26
CA ILE A 90 -1.07 10.19 -4.37
C ILE A 90 -0.48 11.02 -5.49
N THR A 91 -0.71 10.54 -6.70
CA THR A 91 -0.43 11.28 -7.94
C THR A 91 -1.72 11.38 -8.74
N ALA A 92 -1.68 12.06 -9.87
CA ALA A 92 -2.85 12.15 -10.74
C ALA A 92 -3.25 10.78 -11.33
N ASP A 93 -2.34 9.81 -11.35
CA ASP A 93 -2.56 8.53 -12.02
C ASP A 93 -2.66 7.35 -11.07
N ALA A 94 -2.14 7.46 -9.84
CA ALA A 94 -2.02 6.31 -8.96
C ALA A 94 -1.92 6.72 -7.50
N MET A 95 -2.05 5.74 -6.62
CA MET A 95 -1.78 5.93 -5.19
C MET A 95 -0.96 4.76 -4.67
N VAL A 96 -0.17 5.01 -3.63
CA VAL A 96 0.55 3.99 -2.89
C VAL A 96 0.19 4.12 -1.42
N ILE A 97 -0.25 3.02 -0.83
CA ILE A 97 -0.58 2.96 0.59
C ILE A 97 0.48 2.15 1.29
N GLN A 98 0.96 2.68 2.41
CA GLN A 98 1.94 2.00 3.24
C GLN A 98 1.59 2.21 4.71
N ALA A 99 1.66 1.13 5.50
CA ALA A 99 1.45 1.20 6.94
C ALA A 99 2.05 -0.04 7.59
N GLU A 100 2.30 0.05 8.89
CA GLU A 100 2.68 -1.13 9.64
C GLU A 100 1.43 -1.80 10.20
N ASP A 101 1.35 -3.13 10.03
CA ASP A 101 0.25 -3.90 10.57
C ASP A 101 0.43 -4.04 12.09
N ALA A 102 -0.59 -3.64 12.85
CA ALA A 102 -0.52 -3.67 14.31
C ALA A 102 -0.51 -5.10 14.89
N THR A 103 -0.93 -6.09 14.11
CA THR A 103 -1.05 -7.48 14.57
C THR A 103 0.05 -8.39 14.07
N THR A 104 0.81 -7.96 13.08
CA THR A 104 1.92 -8.72 12.51
C THR A 104 3.12 -7.80 12.35
N ASP A 105 4.27 -8.37 12.03
CA ASP A 105 5.47 -7.57 11.75
C ASP A 105 5.55 -7.17 10.28
N LYS A 106 4.48 -7.35 9.54
CA LYS A 106 4.48 -7.06 8.11
C LYS A 106 4.11 -5.62 7.82
N THR A 107 4.61 -5.11 6.71
CA THR A 107 4.24 -3.81 6.17
C THR A 107 3.04 -3.99 5.24
N VAL A 108 2.00 -3.22 5.48
CA VAL A 108 0.88 -3.12 4.54
C VAL A 108 1.35 -2.25 3.38
N PHE A 109 1.28 -2.79 2.17
CA PHE A 109 1.73 -2.05 0.98
C PHE A 109 0.82 -2.37 -0.19
N ARG A 110 0.28 -1.33 -0.81
CA ARG A 110 -0.56 -1.50 -1.99
C ARG A 110 -0.39 -0.32 -2.92
N SER A 111 -0.13 -0.61 -4.20
CA SER A 111 -0.14 0.37 -5.28
C SER A 111 -1.42 0.18 -6.09
N VAL A 112 -2.14 1.26 -6.34
CA VAL A 112 -3.39 1.23 -7.09
C VAL A 112 -3.31 2.26 -8.20
N GLU A 113 -3.52 1.83 -9.45
CA GLU A 113 -3.62 2.74 -10.58
C GLU A 113 -5.08 3.18 -10.74
N PHE A 114 -5.28 4.47 -10.99
CA PHE A 114 -6.61 4.99 -11.22
C PHE A 114 -7.04 4.73 -12.66
N PRO A 115 -8.34 4.47 -12.89
CA PRO A 115 -8.84 4.24 -14.26
C PRO A 115 -8.79 5.49 -15.14
N ARG A 116 -8.64 6.67 -14.54
CA ARG A 116 -8.44 7.94 -15.23
C ARG A 116 -7.66 8.88 -14.35
N ARG A 117 -7.12 9.94 -14.92
CA ARG A 117 -6.41 10.95 -14.14
C ARG A 117 -7.38 11.69 -13.23
N ILE A 118 -6.92 12.00 -12.04
CA ILE A 118 -7.71 12.70 -11.03
C ILE A 118 -7.09 14.07 -10.75
N ASP A 119 -7.89 14.93 -10.13
CA ASP A 119 -7.39 16.18 -9.56
C ASP A 119 -7.00 15.90 -8.10
N VAL A 120 -5.70 15.84 -7.84
CA VAL A 120 -5.20 15.50 -6.51
C VAL A 120 -5.64 16.50 -5.44
N ASN A 121 -5.94 17.74 -5.84
CA ASN A 121 -6.36 18.76 -4.89
C ASN A 121 -7.80 18.55 -4.42
N LYS A 122 -8.57 17.74 -5.12
CA LYS A 122 -9.96 17.40 -4.76
C LYS A 122 -10.06 16.04 -4.08
N ALA A 123 -8.95 15.32 -3.95
CA ALA A 123 -8.95 13.99 -3.37
C ALA A 123 -8.97 14.07 -1.85
N GLY A 124 -9.60 13.09 -1.24
CA GLY A 124 -9.60 12.94 0.20
C GLY A 124 -9.64 11.48 0.59
N ALA A 125 -9.12 11.16 1.75
CA ALA A 125 -9.10 9.80 2.24
C ALA A 125 -9.52 9.75 3.71
N VAL A 126 -10.23 8.68 4.06
CA VAL A 126 -10.62 8.41 5.43
C VAL A 126 -10.32 6.95 5.77
N TYR A 127 -10.03 6.69 7.03
CA TYR A 127 -9.90 5.35 7.57
C TYR A 127 -11.13 5.04 8.40
N ARG A 128 -11.80 3.95 8.08
CA ARG A 128 -12.99 3.53 8.81
C ARG A 128 -13.06 2.02 8.82
N ASN A 129 -13.16 1.44 10.01
CA ASN A 129 -13.52 0.03 10.17
C ASN A 129 -12.58 -0.93 9.39
N GLY A 130 -11.28 -0.66 9.44
CA GLY A 130 -10.29 -1.49 8.77
C GLY A 130 -10.11 -1.19 7.28
N CYS A 131 -10.79 -0.18 6.76
CA CYS A 131 -10.71 0.18 5.35
C CYS A 131 -10.22 1.61 5.18
N LEU A 132 -9.33 1.80 4.22
CA LEU A 132 -8.99 3.13 3.73
C LEU A 132 -9.86 3.42 2.52
N ILE A 133 -10.55 4.54 2.54
CA ILE A 133 -11.45 4.94 1.47
C ILE A 133 -10.96 6.26 0.90
N LEU A 134 -10.56 6.23 -0.36
CA LEU A 134 -10.14 7.42 -1.09
C LEU A 134 -11.24 7.81 -2.07
N THR A 135 -11.58 9.08 -2.07
CA THR A 135 -12.52 9.64 -3.04
C THR A 135 -11.84 10.74 -3.84
N ALA A 136 -12.10 10.74 -5.13
CA ALA A 136 -11.49 11.72 -6.02
C ALA A 136 -12.38 12.08 -7.21
#